data_18994a3b3aea90589dd8450989596204
#
_entry.id   18994a3b3aea90589dd8450989596204
#
_cell.length_a   1.000
_cell.length_b   1.000
_cell.length_c   1.000
_cell.angle_alpha   90.00
_cell.angle_beta   90.00
_cell.angle_gamma   90.00
#
_symmetry.space_group_name_H-M   'P 1'
#
loop_
_entity.id
_entity.type
_entity.pdbx_description
1 polymer ?
#
loop_
_entity_poly.entity_id
_entity_poly.type
_entity_poly.pdbx_seq_one_letter_code
_entity_poly.pdbx_strand_id
1 'polypeptide(L)'
;MGKSLHARLVAYRPFGARIGVLAEPVRLSASMLHDDDGAISIEYSMLSGDAQAFDRELTDGLEVAVEVSDGNGYREPDNARYVITGRSGKTDDRTKTVTYSGQSISWLLSKAENNDSSHLLADGDNKGKRPFYSSNPGVILKTLLDENKARGGVATGLSLGFDTARDAGGAAWARKYTLYYSLGTDLQAILSSLVNGGGCDWRTSGRTLKMWNADSTALSRDLSESVVLQLARDISEAPYEESISDLASTILVEGDNNLLFRMDNPAAPTPWGKWESYSSQGGVSDKDTAQAFMQSTLADAARVRGQYTRDLVTSGVDDLPLVD
;
A
#
# COMPACT_ATOMS: atom_id res chain seq x y z
N MET A 1 20.34 -29.32 0.16
CA MET A 1 18.98 -29.62 -0.39
C MET A 1 18.27 -28.29 -0.51
N GLY A 2 17.98 -27.87 -1.76
CA GLY A 2 17.27 -26.63 -2.00
C GLY A 2 15.87 -26.67 -1.41
N LYS A 3 15.52 -25.62 -0.67
CA LYS A 3 14.15 -25.41 -0.22
C LYS A 3 13.37 -24.85 -1.39
N SER A 4 12.37 -25.57 -1.89
CA SER A 4 11.48 -25.03 -2.90
C SER A 4 10.46 -24.13 -2.22
N LEU A 5 10.29 -22.90 -2.74
CA LEU A 5 9.21 -22.02 -2.33
C LEU A 5 7.88 -22.58 -2.87
N HIS A 6 6.95 -22.83 -1.98
CA HIS A 6 5.60 -23.27 -2.35
C HIS A 6 4.60 -22.19 -1.99
N ALA A 7 3.74 -21.82 -2.94
CA ALA A 7 2.62 -20.94 -2.69
C ALA A 7 1.31 -21.70 -2.72
N ARG A 8 0.34 -21.30 -1.92
CA ARG A 8 -1.03 -21.78 -1.99
C ARG A 8 -2.02 -20.64 -1.78
N LEU A 9 -3.22 -20.83 -2.27
CA LEU A 9 -4.32 -19.90 -2.08
C LEU A 9 -5.24 -20.40 -0.98
N VAL A 10 -5.65 -19.51 -0.11
CA VAL A 10 -6.59 -19.81 0.99
C VAL A 10 -7.75 -18.85 0.93
N ALA A 11 -8.97 -19.39 0.86
CA ALA A 11 -10.21 -18.61 0.82
C ALA A 11 -10.74 -18.34 2.22
N TYR A 12 -11.33 -17.13 2.37
CA TYR A 12 -11.99 -16.67 3.58
C TYR A 12 -13.32 -16.01 3.24
N ARG A 13 -14.29 -16.08 4.14
CA ARG A 13 -15.48 -15.24 4.06
C ARG A 13 -15.11 -13.78 4.30
N PRO A 14 -15.88 -12.81 3.75
CA PRO A 14 -15.66 -11.40 4.03
C PRO A 14 -15.58 -11.15 5.53
N PHE A 15 -14.45 -10.63 5.99
CA PHE A 15 -14.14 -10.40 7.41
C PHE A 15 -14.41 -11.60 8.35
N GLY A 16 -14.51 -12.79 7.77
CA GLY A 16 -14.98 -13.99 8.45
C GLY A 16 -13.97 -15.13 8.52
N ALA A 17 -14.50 -16.32 8.73
CA ALA A 17 -13.75 -17.54 8.92
C ALA A 17 -13.06 -18.00 7.61
N ARG A 18 -11.97 -18.75 7.80
CA ARG A 18 -11.32 -19.50 6.74
C ARG A 18 -12.29 -20.52 6.16
N ILE A 19 -12.41 -20.54 4.85
CA ILE A 19 -13.20 -21.52 4.10
C ILE A 19 -12.36 -22.77 3.83
N GLY A 20 -11.17 -22.59 3.27
CA GLY A 20 -10.27 -23.69 2.95
C GLY A 20 -9.13 -23.29 2.02
N VAL A 21 -8.29 -24.28 1.70
CA VAL A 21 -7.27 -24.14 0.65
C VAL A 21 -7.96 -24.33 -0.69
N LEU A 22 -7.67 -23.44 -1.61
CA LEU A 22 -8.14 -23.55 -2.99
C LEU A 22 -7.24 -24.48 -3.79
N ALA A 23 -7.78 -25.07 -4.84
CA ALA A 23 -6.99 -25.86 -5.77
C ALA A 23 -5.90 -25.01 -6.44
N GLU A 24 -4.90 -25.68 -6.94
CA GLU A 24 -3.80 -25.04 -7.66
C GLU A 24 -4.35 -24.41 -8.96
N PRO A 25 -4.14 -23.12 -9.18
CA PRO A 25 -4.59 -22.44 -10.39
C PRO A 25 -3.69 -22.80 -11.58
N VAL A 26 -4.22 -22.65 -12.79
CA VAL A 26 -3.43 -22.77 -14.02
C VAL A 26 -2.42 -21.63 -14.10
N ARG A 27 -2.80 -20.45 -13.61
CA ARG A 27 -1.93 -19.27 -13.52
C ARG A 27 -2.29 -18.44 -12.30
N LEU A 28 -1.24 -17.99 -11.61
CA LEU A 28 -1.34 -17.05 -10.48
C LEU A 28 -0.40 -15.89 -10.70
N SER A 29 -0.92 -14.68 -10.54
CA SER A 29 -0.14 -13.46 -10.44
C SER A 29 -0.64 -12.67 -9.24
N ALA A 30 0.27 -12.26 -8.35
CA ALA A 30 -0.07 -11.46 -7.19
C ALA A 30 1.04 -10.43 -6.95
N SER A 31 0.67 -9.18 -6.73
CA SER A 31 1.58 -8.10 -6.33
C SER A 31 1.31 -7.72 -4.88
N MET A 32 2.38 -7.65 -4.11
CA MET A 32 2.38 -7.25 -2.70
C MET A 32 3.14 -5.93 -2.61
N LEU A 33 2.42 -4.81 -2.72
CA LEU A 33 3.00 -3.48 -2.77
C LEU A 33 3.07 -2.87 -1.38
N HIS A 34 4.09 -2.06 -1.15
CA HIS A 34 4.26 -1.26 0.05
C HIS A 34 3.67 0.12 -0.20
N ASP A 35 2.92 0.68 0.76
CA ASP A 35 2.24 1.97 0.67
C ASP A 35 1.26 2.13 -0.50
N ASP A 36 0.88 1.02 -1.12
CA ASP A 36 -0.02 1.00 -2.28
C ASP A 36 -0.87 -0.29 -2.31
N ASP A 37 -1.89 -0.31 -3.16
CA ASP A 37 -2.74 -1.46 -3.36
C ASP A 37 -2.15 -2.45 -4.37
N GLY A 38 -1.92 -3.67 -3.90
CA GLY A 38 -1.57 -4.79 -4.76
C GLY A 38 -2.78 -5.37 -5.48
N ALA A 39 -2.52 -6.17 -6.50
CA ALA A 39 -3.55 -6.86 -7.26
C ALA A 39 -3.27 -8.36 -7.35
N ILE A 40 -4.33 -9.15 -7.50
CA ILE A 40 -4.25 -10.58 -7.74
C ILE A 40 -5.03 -10.97 -8.99
N SER A 41 -4.49 -11.94 -9.74
CA SER A 41 -5.15 -12.58 -10.86
C SER A 41 -4.97 -14.09 -10.75
N ILE A 42 -6.07 -14.83 -10.74
CA ILE A 42 -6.12 -16.28 -10.53
C ILE A 42 -6.87 -16.90 -11.70
N GLU A 43 -6.21 -17.74 -12.48
CA GLU A 43 -6.81 -18.40 -13.63
C GLU A 43 -7.03 -19.89 -13.36
N TYR A 44 -8.26 -20.36 -13.55
CA TYR A 44 -8.63 -21.76 -13.47
C TYR A 44 -9.17 -22.27 -14.80
N SER A 45 -9.03 -23.58 -15.02
CA SER A 45 -9.81 -24.26 -16.04
C SER A 45 -11.28 -24.38 -15.58
N MET A 46 -12.22 -24.00 -16.41
CA MET A 46 -13.66 -24.13 -16.10
C MET A 46 -14.12 -25.61 -16.01
N LEU A 47 -13.28 -26.54 -16.39
CA LEU A 47 -13.55 -27.97 -16.25
C LEU A 47 -13.24 -28.50 -14.84
N SER A 48 -12.57 -27.69 -14.00
CA SER A 48 -12.31 -28.07 -12.61
C SER A 48 -13.53 -27.76 -11.73
N GLY A 49 -13.89 -28.69 -10.84
CA GLY A 49 -14.98 -28.50 -9.88
C GLY A 49 -14.76 -27.30 -8.94
N ASP A 50 -13.52 -26.89 -8.79
CA ASP A 50 -13.11 -25.80 -7.89
C ASP A 50 -13.40 -24.41 -8.46
N ALA A 51 -13.33 -24.23 -9.79
CA ALA A 51 -13.78 -23.00 -10.44
C ALA A 51 -15.27 -22.75 -10.17
N GLN A 52 -16.08 -23.82 -10.03
CA GLN A 52 -17.49 -23.72 -9.70
C GLN A 52 -17.74 -23.30 -8.24
N ALA A 53 -16.83 -23.60 -7.33
CA ALA A 53 -16.92 -23.15 -5.94
C ALA A 53 -16.69 -21.64 -5.83
N PHE A 54 -15.75 -21.08 -6.58
CA PHE A 54 -15.54 -19.63 -6.70
C PHE A 54 -16.75 -18.89 -7.26
N ASP A 55 -17.43 -19.49 -8.25
CA ASP A 55 -18.55 -18.87 -8.94
C ASP A 55 -19.73 -18.52 -8.02
N ARG A 56 -19.96 -19.32 -7.00
CA ARG A 56 -21.08 -19.12 -6.08
C ARG A 56 -20.85 -18.02 -5.08
N GLU A 57 -19.58 -17.66 -4.81
CA GLU A 57 -19.23 -16.78 -3.70
C GLU A 57 -18.83 -15.37 -4.15
N LEU A 58 -18.74 -15.08 -5.46
CA LEU A 58 -18.36 -13.75 -5.93
C LEU A 58 -19.34 -12.65 -5.51
N THR A 59 -20.66 -12.97 -5.47
CA THR A 59 -21.71 -12.03 -5.05
C THR A 59 -21.71 -11.79 -3.55
N ASP A 60 -21.33 -12.79 -2.75
CA ASP A 60 -21.28 -12.70 -1.30
C ASP A 60 -19.94 -12.13 -0.80
N GLY A 61 -19.03 -11.92 -1.74
CA GLY A 61 -17.65 -11.51 -1.47
C GLY A 61 -16.76 -12.69 -1.09
N LEU A 62 -15.50 -12.61 -1.45
CA LEU A 62 -14.50 -13.62 -1.14
C LEU A 62 -13.17 -12.92 -0.86
N GLU A 63 -12.51 -13.28 0.23
CA GLU A 63 -11.13 -12.92 0.46
C GLU A 63 -10.23 -14.10 0.14
N VAL A 64 -9.11 -13.82 -0.49
CA VAL A 64 -8.08 -14.80 -0.80
C VAL A 64 -6.75 -14.35 -0.21
N ALA A 65 -6.11 -15.25 0.54
CA ALA A 65 -4.73 -15.07 0.98
C ALA A 65 -3.79 -15.87 0.08
N VAL A 66 -2.66 -15.30 -0.26
CA VAL A 66 -1.52 -16.04 -0.78
C VAL A 66 -0.65 -16.43 0.40
N GLU A 67 -0.57 -17.71 0.70
CA GLU A 67 0.31 -18.24 1.72
C GLU A 67 1.54 -18.88 1.08
N VAL A 68 2.70 -18.63 1.63
CA VAL A 68 3.97 -19.16 1.15
C VAL A 68 4.63 -20.07 2.20
N SER A 69 5.41 -21.03 1.74
CA SER A 69 6.17 -21.95 2.60
C SER A 69 7.57 -22.15 2.06
N ASP A 70 8.53 -22.09 2.95
CA ASP A 70 9.94 -22.43 2.74
C ASP A 70 10.28 -23.88 3.22
N GLY A 71 9.25 -24.68 3.46
CA GLY A 71 9.38 -26.01 4.03
C GLY A 71 9.13 -26.11 5.54
N ASN A 72 8.99 -24.98 6.25
CA ASN A 72 8.71 -24.93 7.69
C ASN A 72 7.22 -24.69 8.03
N GLY A 73 6.36 -24.72 7.05
CA GLY A 73 4.94 -24.44 7.16
C GLY A 73 4.52 -23.26 6.30
N TYR A 74 3.21 -23.09 6.12
CA TYR A 74 2.66 -22.00 5.34
C TYR A 74 2.42 -20.80 6.21
N ARG A 75 2.81 -19.62 5.71
CA ARG A 75 2.52 -18.31 6.32
C ARG A 75 1.95 -17.36 5.28
N GLU A 76 1.12 -16.43 5.73
CA GLU A 76 0.63 -15.33 4.93
C GLU A 76 1.61 -14.14 5.09
N PRO A 77 2.25 -13.68 4.01
CA PRO A 77 3.07 -12.47 4.05
C PRO A 77 2.24 -11.22 4.29
N ASP A 78 2.91 -10.12 4.64
CA ASP A 78 2.27 -8.80 4.62
C ASP A 78 1.83 -8.46 3.18
N ASN A 79 0.73 -7.73 3.05
CA ASN A 79 0.06 -7.35 1.79
C ASN A 79 -0.37 -8.52 0.88
N ALA A 80 -0.47 -9.73 1.43
CA ALA A 80 -0.85 -10.94 0.69
C ALA A 80 -2.33 -11.33 0.81
N ARG A 81 -3.19 -10.45 1.37
CA ARG A 81 -4.63 -10.63 1.48
C ARG A 81 -5.36 -9.78 0.43
N TYR A 82 -6.24 -10.42 -0.33
CA TYR A 82 -6.96 -9.79 -1.45
C TYR A 82 -8.46 -9.97 -1.32
N VAL A 83 -9.20 -8.98 -1.80
CA VAL A 83 -10.66 -9.04 -2.03
C VAL A 83 -10.87 -9.34 -3.51
N ILE A 84 -11.60 -10.39 -3.82
CA ILE A 84 -11.95 -10.70 -5.20
C ILE A 84 -13.04 -9.74 -5.66
N THR A 85 -12.74 -8.97 -6.70
CA THR A 85 -13.58 -7.87 -7.18
C THR A 85 -14.16 -8.13 -8.58
N GLY A 86 -13.62 -9.10 -9.30
CA GLY A 86 -14.02 -9.34 -10.68
C GLY A 86 -13.82 -10.78 -11.13
N ARG A 87 -14.53 -11.10 -12.20
CA ARG A 87 -14.46 -12.36 -12.90
C ARG A 87 -14.58 -12.14 -14.39
N SER A 88 -13.75 -12.80 -15.16
CA SER A 88 -13.86 -12.89 -16.61
C SER A 88 -13.68 -14.33 -17.06
N GLY A 89 -14.27 -14.69 -18.18
CA GLY A 89 -14.12 -16.03 -18.75
C GLY A 89 -13.76 -15.96 -20.23
N LYS A 90 -12.93 -16.91 -20.67
CA LYS A 90 -12.62 -17.12 -22.08
C LYS A 90 -12.98 -18.54 -22.46
N THR A 91 -13.70 -18.66 -23.55
CA THR A 91 -14.03 -19.95 -24.17
C THR A 91 -13.58 -19.93 -25.63
N ASP A 92 -12.72 -20.85 -26.00
CA ASP A 92 -12.33 -21.11 -27.37
C ASP A 92 -12.62 -22.61 -27.72
N ASP A 93 -12.26 -23.05 -28.92
CA ASP A 93 -12.54 -24.41 -29.39
C ASP A 93 -11.87 -25.52 -28.55
N ARG A 94 -10.89 -25.17 -27.73
CA ARG A 94 -10.06 -26.14 -27.00
C ARG A 94 -10.03 -25.91 -25.51
N THR A 95 -10.22 -24.66 -25.08
CA THR A 95 -10.01 -24.25 -23.67
C THR A 95 -11.19 -23.43 -23.17
N LYS A 96 -11.54 -23.68 -21.92
CA LYS A 96 -12.45 -22.82 -21.15
C LYS A 96 -11.72 -22.43 -19.87
N THR A 97 -11.40 -21.15 -19.76
CA THR A 97 -10.77 -20.61 -18.57
C THR A 97 -11.61 -19.54 -17.93
N VAL A 98 -11.50 -19.43 -16.64
CA VAL A 98 -12.06 -18.33 -15.84
C VAL A 98 -10.94 -17.67 -15.05
N THR A 99 -10.91 -16.34 -15.11
CA THR A 99 -9.95 -15.53 -14.38
C THR A 99 -10.69 -14.72 -13.32
N TYR A 100 -10.27 -14.85 -12.09
CA TYR A 100 -10.70 -14.02 -10.95
C TYR A 100 -9.67 -12.94 -10.73
N SER A 101 -10.12 -11.71 -10.62
CA SER A 101 -9.28 -10.54 -10.31
C SER A 101 -9.66 -9.99 -8.95
N GLY A 102 -8.67 -9.47 -8.23
CA GLY A 102 -8.86 -8.88 -6.92
C GLY A 102 -7.86 -7.78 -6.63
N GLN A 103 -8.14 -7.03 -5.58
CA GLN A 103 -7.31 -5.97 -5.03
C GLN A 103 -6.89 -6.35 -3.61
N SER A 104 -5.77 -5.83 -3.13
CA SER A 104 -5.36 -6.02 -1.74
C SER A 104 -6.46 -5.58 -0.76
N ILE A 105 -6.45 -6.12 0.44
CA ILE A 105 -7.48 -5.82 1.45
C ILE A 105 -7.54 -4.33 1.78
N SER A 106 -6.44 -3.60 1.64
CA SER A 106 -6.33 -2.15 1.81
C SER A 106 -7.21 -1.36 0.85
N TRP A 107 -7.47 -1.88 -0.37
CA TRP A 107 -8.39 -1.29 -1.32
C TRP A 107 -9.78 -0.99 -0.72
N LEU A 108 -10.19 -1.71 0.31
CA LEU A 108 -11.43 -1.40 1.01
C LEU A 108 -11.45 0.01 1.61
N LEU A 109 -10.28 0.62 1.88
CA LEU A 109 -10.20 2.01 2.33
C LEU A 109 -10.73 2.99 1.26
N SER A 110 -10.65 2.64 -0.03
CA SER A 110 -11.26 3.42 -1.12
C SER A 110 -12.80 3.35 -1.13
N LYS A 111 -13.40 2.48 -0.31
CA LYS A 111 -14.85 2.34 -0.10
C LYS A 111 -15.31 2.94 1.22
N ALA A 112 -14.38 3.55 1.96
CA ALA A 112 -14.64 4.26 3.20
C ALA A 112 -14.38 5.74 2.98
N GLU A 113 -15.37 6.58 3.19
CA GLU A 113 -15.28 8.01 2.92
C GLU A 113 -15.29 8.82 4.22
N ASN A 114 -14.66 9.99 4.20
CA ASN A 114 -14.87 11.05 5.16
C ASN A 114 -16.31 11.56 5.00
N ASN A 115 -17.22 11.11 5.83
CA ASN A 115 -18.67 11.32 5.70
C ASN A 115 -19.31 11.83 7.00
N ASP A 116 -18.57 12.55 7.82
CA ASP A 116 -19.09 13.14 9.03
C ASP A 116 -19.26 14.67 8.87
N SER A 117 -20.50 15.09 8.61
CA SER A 117 -20.84 16.50 8.46
C SER A 117 -20.90 17.27 9.78
N SER A 118 -20.91 16.60 10.93
CA SER A 118 -21.01 17.25 12.23
C SER A 118 -19.73 17.97 12.67
N HIS A 119 -18.61 17.62 12.06
CA HIS A 119 -17.29 18.16 12.40
C HIS A 119 -16.72 19.09 11.30
N LEU A 120 -17.56 19.55 10.38
CA LEU A 120 -17.13 20.48 9.34
C LEU A 120 -17.00 21.90 9.88
N LEU A 121 -16.04 22.63 9.33
CA LEU A 121 -15.92 24.06 9.61
C LEU A 121 -17.13 24.81 9.07
N ALA A 122 -17.73 25.65 9.92
CA ALA A 122 -18.88 26.47 9.57
C ALA A 122 -18.50 27.70 8.75
N ASP A 123 -17.28 28.23 8.97
CA ASP A 123 -16.81 29.50 8.42
C ASP A 123 -15.34 29.45 8.02
N GLY A 124 -14.86 30.48 7.34
CA GLY A 124 -13.48 30.68 6.93
C GLY A 124 -13.15 29.99 5.60
N ASP A 125 -11.89 30.05 5.22
CA ASP A 125 -11.39 29.60 3.92
C ASP A 125 -11.52 28.07 3.72
N ASN A 126 -11.54 27.32 4.80
CA ASN A 126 -11.75 25.86 4.81
C ASN A 126 -13.18 25.45 5.21
N LYS A 127 -14.16 26.34 5.00
CA LYS A 127 -15.58 26.06 5.23
C LYS A 127 -16.01 24.78 4.50
N GLY A 128 -16.73 23.92 5.22
CA GLY A 128 -17.22 22.66 4.68
C GLY A 128 -16.19 21.52 4.63
N LYS A 129 -14.96 21.77 5.09
CA LYS A 129 -13.95 20.72 5.24
C LYS A 129 -13.85 20.24 6.69
N ARG A 130 -13.44 18.99 6.87
CA ARG A 130 -13.13 18.38 8.16
C ARG A 130 -11.73 18.76 8.60
N PRO A 131 -11.54 19.49 9.71
CA PRO A 131 -10.22 19.88 10.19
C PRO A 131 -9.57 18.81 11.08
N PHE A 132 -8.24 18.70 10.97
CA PHE A 132 -7.37 18.04 11.90
C PHE A 132 -6.25 18.99 12.29
N TYR A 133 -6.27 19.54 13.49
CA TYR A 133 -5.29 20.51 13.95
C TYR A 133 -4.16 19.84 14.71
N SER A 134 -2.92 20.10 14.30
CA SER A 134 -1.71 19.56 14.97
C SER A 134 -1.83 18.06 15.31
N SER A 135 -2.42 17.30 14.40
CA SER A 135 -2.76 15.88 14.56
C SER A 135 -1.73 14.99 13.89
N ASN A 136 -1.35 13.90 14.53
CA ASN A 136 -0.47 12.91 13.94
C ASN A 136 -1.25 11.94 13.03
N PRO A 137 -0.56 11.16 12.17
CA PRO A 137 -1.22 10.22 11.25
C PRO A 137 -2.15 9.21 11.94
N GLY A 138 -1.74 8.71 13.13
CA GLY A 138 -2.55 7.78 13.91
C GLY A 138 -3.88 8.39 14.39
N VAL A 139 -3.86 9.66 14.85
CA VAL A 139 -5.07 10.39 15.22
C VAL A 139 -5.99 10.55 14.01
N ILE A 140 -5.45 11.02 12.89
CA ILE A 140 -6.23 11.32 11.69
C ILE A 140 -6.92 10.06 11.19
N LEU A 141 -6.15 9.02 10.88
CA LEU A 141 -6.70 7.82 10.26
C LEU A 141 -7.59 7.02 11.21
N LYS A 142 -7.16 6.87 12.48
CA LYS A 142 -7.98 6.15 13.46
C LYS A 142 -9.34 6.81 13.69
N THR A 143 -9.39 8.14 13.77
CA THR A 143 -10.66 8.87 13.94
C THR A 143 -11.61 8.58 12.79
N LEU A 144 -11.12 8.70 11.55
CA LEU A 144 -11.95 8.45 10.35
C LEU A 144 -12.39 6.99 10.22
N LEU A 145 -11.51 6.05 10.57
CA LEU A 145 -11.85 4.62 10.60
C LEU A 145 -12.90 4.30 11.68
N ASP A 146 -12.77 4.87 12.87
CA ASP A 146 -13.74 4.66 13.95
C ASP A 146 -15.11 5.25 13.59
N GLU A 147 -15.15 6.40 12.94
CA GLU A 147 -16.39 6.99 12.40
C GLU A 147 -17.01 6.11 11.29
N ASN A 148 -16.19 5.55 10.39
CA ASN A 148 -16.66 4.60 9.38
C ASN A 148 -17.22 3.33 10.04
N LYS A 149 -16.53 2.77 11.04
CA LYS A 149 -17.02 1.63 11.84
C LYS A 149 -18.35 1.92 12.52
N ALA A 150 -18.49 3.09 13.14
CA ALA A 150 -19.72 3.48 13.82
C ALA A 150 -20.94 3.53 12.88
N ARG A 151 -20.70 3.79 11.59
CA ARG A 151 -21.73 3.74 10.54
C ARG A 151 -21.93 2.35 9.92
N GLY A 152 -21.24 1.31 10.41
CA GLY A 152 -21.28 -0.03 9.82
C GLY A 152 -20.52 -0.15 8.50
N GLY A 153 -19.56 0.74 8.25
CA GLY A 153 -18.76 0.75 7.02
C GLY A 153 -17.70 -0.34 7.00
N VAL A 154 -16.97 -0.40 5.90
CA VAL A 154 -15.97 -1.47 5.60
C VAL A 154 -14.84 -1.56 6.61
N ALA A 155 -14.51 -0.47 7.32
CA ALA A 155 -13.53 -0.48 8.39
C ALA A 155 -13.90 -1.39 9.56
N THR A 156 -15.18 -1.81 9.69
CA THR A 156 -15.65 -2.73 10.73
C THR A 156 -14.88 -4.05 10.72
N GLY A 157 -14.47 -4.52 9.53
CA GLY A 157 -13.72 -5.76 9.37
C GLY A 157 -12.19 -5.60 9.45
N LEU A 158 -11.69 -4.37 9.60
CA LEU A 158 -10.26 -4.08 9.69
C LEU A 158 -9.83 -3.91 11.14
N SER A 159 -8.71 -4.52 11.50
CA SER A 159 -7.98 -4.26 12.73
C SER A 159 -6.89 -3.22 12.52
N LEU A 160 -6.48 -2.53 13.59
CA LEU A 160 -5.41 -1.55 13.53
C LEU A 160 -4.21 -2.04 14.36
N GLY A 161 -3.03 -2.04 13.77
CA GLY A 161 -1.77 -2.32 14.44
C GLY A 161 -1.09 -1.08 15.03
N PHE A 162 -1.78 0.05 15.09
CA PHE A 162 -1.32 1.32 15.64
C PHE A 162 -2.44 1.96 16.47
N ASP A 163 -2.12 3.01 17.21
CA ASP A 163 -3.09 3.82 17.93
C ASP A 163 -2.81 5.34 17.76
N THR A 164 -3.54 6.18 18.49
CA THR A 164 -3.38 7.64 18.42
C THR A 164 -2.06 8.16 18.98
N ALA A 165 -1.37 7.37 19.80
CA ALA A 165 -0.13 7.75 20.46
C ALA A 165 1.11 7.08 19.83
N ARG A 166 0.94 5.87 19.30
CA ARG A 166 2.05 5.00 18.87
C ARG A 166 1.80 4.37 17.52
N ASP A 167 2.89 4.23 16.78
CA ASP A 167 2.93 3.48 15.52
C ASP A 167 2.94 1.95 15.75
N ALA A 168 2.93 1.18 14.69
CA ALA A 168 2.91 -0.28 14.74
C ALA A 168 4.20 -0.90 15.33
N GLY A 169 5.29 -0.15 15.38
CA GLY A 169 6.54 -0.52 16.05
C GLY A 169 6.57 -0.13 17.52
N GLY A 170 5.53 0.55 18.03
CA GLY A 170 5.45 1.03 19.41
C GLY A 170 6.14 2.39 19.63
N ALA A 171 6.67 3.02 18.60
CA ALA A 171 7.27 4.35 18.68
C ALA A 171 6.20 5.45 18.73
N ALA A 172 6.48 6.55 19.41
CA ALA A 172 5.61 7.72 19.36
C ALA A 172 5.60 8.32 17.95
N TRP A 173 4.47 8.89 17.54
CA TRP A 173 4.37 9.57 16.24
C TRP A 173 5.28 10.80 16.19
N ALA A 174 6.14 10.85 15.16
CA ALA A 174 7.17 11.88 15.04
C ALA A 174 6.64 13.21 14.49
N ARG A 175 5.60 13.15 13.64
CA ARG A 175 5.11 14.33 12.92
C ARG A 175 3.65 14.63 13.25
N LYS A 176 3.29 15.91 13.15
CA LYS A 176 1.92 16.41 13.30
C LYS A 176 1.60 17.34 12.13
N TYR A 177 0.34 17.33 11.72
CA TYR A 177 -0.17 18.06 10.57
C TYR A 177 -1.41 18.85 10.93
N THR A 178 -1.60 19.98 10.27
CA THR A 178 -2.89 20.68 10.21
C THR A 178 -3.45 20.51 8.81
N LEU A 179 -4.42 19.60 8.67
CA LEU A 179 -4.98 19.18 7.38
C LEU A 179 -6.50 19.36 7.38
N TYR A 180 -7.05 19.57 6.19
CA TYR A 180 -8.47 19.77 5.98
C TYR A 180 -8.95 18.86 4.85
N TYR A 181 -9.88 17.97 5.15
CA TYR A 181 -10.39 17.00 4.19
C TYR A 181 -11.84 17.33 3.82
N SER A 182 -12.14 17.32 2.53
CA SER A 182 -13.50 17.48 2.02
C SER A 182 -14.36 16.26 2.35
N LEU A 183 -15.68 16.45 2.46
CA LEU A 183 -16.59 15.31 2.47
C LEU A 183 -16.46 14.52 1.16
N GLY A 184 -16.60 13.19 1.27
CA GLY A 184 -16.45 12.29 0.13
C GLY A 184 -15.00 11.99 -0.26
N THR A 185 -14.00 12.52 0.48
CA THR A 185 -12.62 12.05 0.31
C THR A 185 -12.52 10.65 0.90
N ASP A 186 -12.12 9.67 0.10
CA ASP A 186 -11.94 8.31 0.57
C ASP A 186 -10.69 8.16 1.47
N LEU A 187 -10.72 7.15 2.32
CA LEU A 187 -9.66 6.96 3.32
C LEU A 187 -8.35 6.49 2.69
N GLN A 188 -8.39 5.89 1.50
CA GLN A 188 -7.19 5.53 0.75
C GLN A 188 -6.45 6.78 0.28
N ALA A 189 -7.18 7.75 -0.28
CA ALA A 189 -6.61 9.03 -0.70
C ALA A 189 -6.04 9.82 0.49
N ILE A 190 -6.71 9.76 1.66
CA ILE A 190 -6.21 10.39 2.89
C ILE A 190 -4.92 9.70 3.35
N LEU A 191 -4.88 8.37 3.37
CA LEU A 191 -3.69 7.61 3.73
C LEU A 191 -2.53 7.92 2.77
N SER A 192 -2.78 7.93 1.47
CA SER A 192 -1.77 8.29 0.46
C SER A 192 -1.25 9.72 0.64
N SER A 193 -2.12 10.67 1.04
CA SER A 193 -1.68 12.04 1.34
C SER A 193 -0.74 12.10 2.56
N LEU A 194 -0.98 11.26 3.59
CA LEU A 194 -0.12 11.18 4.76
C LEU A 194 1.24 10.55 4.43
N VAL A 195 1.27 9.53 3.56
CA VAL A 195 2.50 8.92 3.04
C VAL A 195 3.30 9.95 2.24
N ASN A 196 2.66 10.60 1.27
CA ASN A 196 3.30 11.62 0.42
C ASN A 196 3.82 12.81 1.24
N GLY A 197 3.17 13.13 2.35
CA GLY A 197 3.63 14.12 3.31
C GLY A 197 4.78 13.65 4.22
N GLY A 198 5.26 12.41 4.03
CA GLY A 198 6.31 11.82 4.88
C GLY A 198 5.85 11.58 6.31
N GLY A 199 4.56 11.37 6.54
CA GLY A 199 3.98 11.16 7.87
C GLY A 199 4.08 9.72 8.34
N CYS A 200 3.88 8.80 7.43
CA CYS A 200 3.87 7.38 7.74
C CYS A 200 4.14 6.55 6.49
N ASP A 201 4.53 5.31 6.73
CA ASP A 201 4.49 4.19 5.80
C ASP A 201 3.49 3.17 6.32
N TRP A 202 2.95 2.32 5.46
CA TRP A 202 1.96 1.33 5.88
C TRP A 202 2.03 0.01 5.12
N ARG A 203 1.45 -1.01 5.69
CA ARG A 203 1.14 -2.28 5.07
C ARG A 203 0.01 -3.00 5.81
N THR A 204 -0.53 -4.04 5.20
CA THR A 204 -1.51 -4.90 5.85
C THR A 204 -0.89 -6.25 6.23
N SER A 205 -1.28 -6.79 7.37
CA SER A 205 -0.95 -8.15 7.81
C SER A 205 -2.27 -8.88 8.03
N GLY A 206 -2.64 -9.73 7.10
CA GLY A 206 -4.02 -10.20 7.01
C GLY A 206 -4.99 -9.03 6.89
N ARG A 207 -5.90 -8.87 7.86
CA ARG A 207 -6.85 -7.75 7.96
C ARG A 207 -6.40 -6.62 8.87
N THR A 208 -5.17 -6.64 9.33
CA THR A 208 -4.63 -5.62 10.22
C THR A 208 -3.87 -4.58 9.41
N LEU A 209 -4.37 -3.35 9.39
CA LEU A 209 -3.64 -2.20 8.87
C LEU A 209 -2.60 -1.79 9.91
N LYS A 210 -1.35 -1.80 9.51
CA LYS A 210 -0.21 -1.36 10.32
C LYS A 210 0.38 -0.09 9.70
N MET A 211 0.70 0.88 10.53
CA MET A 211 1.34 2.12 10.10
C MET A 211 2.54 2.41 11.00
N TRP A 212 3.62 2.87 10.40
CA TRP A 212 4.85 3.28 11.07
C TRP A 212 5.14 4.74 10.76
N ASN A 213 5.96 5.37 11.59
CA ASN A 213 6.55 6.65 11.17
C ASN A 213 7.29 6.45 9.85
N ALA A 214 7.19 7.40 8.93
CA ALA A 214 8.08 7.44 7.78
C ALA A 214 9.54 7.46 8.29
N ASP A 215 10.44 6.87 7.56
CA ASP A 215 11.83 6.64 7.94
C ASP A 215 12.03 5.61 9.08
N SER A 216 11.00 4.85 9.44
CA SER A 216 11.13 3.77 10.42
C SER A 216 12.00 2.64 9.88
N THR A 217 13.05 2.29 10.61
CA THR A 217 13.88 1.11 10.30
C THR A 217 13.14 -0.23 10.51
N ALA A 218 11.94 -0.20 11.13
CA ALA A 218 11.13 -1.39 11.35
C ALA A 218 10.60 -2.02 10.05
N LEU A 219 10.52 -1.24 8.96
CA LEU A 219 10.07 -1.68 7.64
C LEU A 219 11.22 -2.05 6.70
N SER A 220 12.43 -1.64 7.00
CA SER A 220 13.62 -1.97 6.22
C SER A 220 14.42 -3.07 6.90
N ARG A 221 14.81 -4.07 6.14
CA ARG A 221 15.73 -5.11 6.59
C ARG A 221 16.90 -5.16 5.63
N ASP A 222 18.08 -4.87 6.12
CA ASP A 222 19.29 -5.06 5.34
C ASP A 222 19.68 -6.54 5.37
N LEU A 223 19.57 -7.19 4.24
CA LEU A 223 19.93 -8.58 4.03
C LEU A 223 21.23 -8.74 3.23
N SER A 224 21.92 -7.64 2.90
CA SER A 224 23.10 -7.64 2.02
C SER A 224 24.24 -8.53 2.52
N GLU A 225 24.35 -8.72 3.84
CA GLU A 225 25.35 -9.61 4.43
C GLU A 225 24.92 -11.10 4.44
N SER A 226 23.61 -11.37 4.33
CA SER A 226 23.06 -12.72 4.48
C SER A 226 22.52 -13.33 3.19
N VAL A 227 22.23 -12.50 2.18
CA VAL A 227 21.64 -12.94 0.92
C VAL A 227 22.49 -12.50 -0.25
N VAL A 228 23.02 -13.47 -0.99
CA VAL A 228 23.73 -13.22 -2.24
C VAL A 228 22.98 -13.93 -3.37
N LEU A 229 22.36 -13.13 -4.24
CA LEU A 229 21.69 -13.64 -5.44
C LEU A 229 22.68 -13.67 -6.61
N GLN A 230 22.79 -14.80 -7.28
CA GLN A 230 23.69 -15.00 -8.41
C GLN A 230 22.90 -15.02 -9.73
N LEU A 231 23.36 -14.23 -10.71
CA LEU A 231 22.82 -14.28 -12.07
C LEU A 231 23.02 -15.69 -12.67
N ALA A 232 22.04 -16.16 -13.41
CA ALA A 232 21.94 -17.48 -14.01
C ALA A 232 21.72 -18.66 -13.02
N ARG A 233 21.84 -18.45 -11.72
CA ARG A 233 21.46 -19.43 -10.70
C ARG A 233 20.14 -19.04 -10.03
N ASP A 234 20.10 -17.86 -9.46
CA ASP A 234 19.00 -17.38 -8.61
C ASP A 234 18.15 -16.30 -9.35
N ILE A 235 18.78 -15.65 -10.30
CA ILE A 235 18.20 -14.55 -11.10
C ILE A 235 18.34 -14.92 -12.58
N SER A 236 17.26 -14.91 -13.34
CA SER A 236 17.27 -15.11 -14.79
C SER A 236 17.69 -13.84 -15.51
N GLU A 237 17.17 -12.69 -15.08
CA GLU A 237 17.45 -11.39 -15.65
C GLU A 237 17.59 -10.33 -14.55
N ALA A 238 18.42 -9.34 -14.82
CA ALA A 238 18.70 -8.24 -13.89
C ALA A 238 18.71 -6.89 -14.62
N PRO A 239 17.61 -6.50 -15.28
CA PRO A 239 17.52 -5.19 -15.90
C PRO A 239 17.63 -4.08 -14.85
N TYR A 240 18.20 -2.97 -15.23
CA TYR A 240 18.22 -1.76 -14.42
C TYR A 240 17.94 -0.54 -15.30
N GLU A 241 17.31 0.45 -14.70
CA GLU A 241 17.08 1.76 -15.29
C GLU A 241 17.45 2.83 -14.27
N GLU A 242 18.17 3.84 -14.69
CA GLU A 242 18.50 4.99 -13.86
C GLU A 242 18.00 6.25 -14.57
N SER A 243 17.33 7.13 -13.83
CA SER A 243 16.76 8.36 -14.34
C SER A 243 17.08 9.53 -13.43
N ILE A 244 17.41 10.66 -14.05
CA ILE A 244 17.55 11.95 -13.38
C ILE A 244 16.36 12.86 -13.63
N SER A 245 15.33 12.41 -14.35
CA SER A 245 14.18 13.23 -14.73
C SER A 245 13.43 13.81 -13.54
N ASP A 246 13.44 13.12 -12.41
CA ASP A 246 12.73 13.49 -11.20
C ASP A 246 13.58 14.23 -10.17
N LEU A 247 14.85 14.54 -10.53
CA LEU A 247 15.70 15.33 -9.64
C LEU A 247 15.12 16.73 -9.46
N ALA A 248 15.12 17.20 -8.22
CA ALA A 248 14.81 18.59 -7.89
C ALA A 248 15.67 19.06 -6.72
N SER A 249 16.15 20.28 -6.81
CA SER A 249 16.88 20.94 -5.73
C SER A 249 16.07 22.02 -5.04
N THR A 250 14.93 22.38 -5.61
CA THR A 250 13.99 23.35 -5.07
C THR A 250 12.58 22.83 -5.27
N ILE A 251 11.77 22.88 -4.24
CA ILE A 251 10.34 22.63 -4.35
C ILE A 251 9.54 23.85 -3.95
N LEU A 252 8.48 24.13 -4.74
CA LEU A 252 7.44 25.07 -4.41
C LEU A 252 6.17 24.30 -4.09
N VAL A 253 5.59 24.54 -2.93
CA VAL A 253 4.30 23.97 -2.54
C VAL A 253 3.28 25.10 -2.46
N GLU A 254 2.22 24.98 -3.23
CA GLU A 254 1.04 25.82 -3.12
C GLU A 254 0.03 25.12 -2.20
N GLY A 255 -0.28 25.77 -1.10
CA GLY A 255 -1.31 25.36 -0.16
C GLY A 255 -2.65 26.04 -0.43
N ASP A 256 -3.57 25.92 0.53
CA ASP A 256 -4.86 26.63 0.48
C ASP A 256 -4.65 28.15 0.49
N ASN A 257 -5.59 28.89 -0.14
CA ASN A 257 -5.60 30.35 -0.19
C ASN A 257 -4.40 30.97 -0.89
N ASN A 258 -3.85 30.29 -1.90
CA ASN A 258 -2.66 30.71 -2.65
C ASN A 258 -1.42 30.92 -1.77
N LEU A 259 -1.36 30.25 -0.64
CA LEU A 259 -0.14 30.24 0.16
C LEU A 259 0.95 29.47 -0.59
N LEU A 260 2.08 30.14 -0.82
CA LEU A 260 3.21 29.55 -1.51
C LEU A 260 4.37 29.38 -0.54
N PHE A 261 4.85 28.16 -0.45
CA PHE A 261 6.02 27.80 0.36
C PHE A 261 7.14 27.32 -0.56
N ARG A 262 8.37 27.63 -0.20
CA ARG A 262 9.56 27.24 -0.95
C ARG A 262 10.59 26.61 -0.02
N MET A 263 11.22 25.53 -0.49
CA MET A 263 12.35 24.90 0.19
C MET A 263 13.43 24.52 -0.84
N ASP A 264 14.68 24.79 -0.49
CA ASP A 264 15.86 24.41 -1.28
C ASP A 264 16.60 23.27 -0.59
N ASN A 265 17.10 22.31 -1.39
CA ASN A 265 18.05 21.31 -0.96
C ASN A 265 19.38 21.50 -1.71
N PRO A 266 20.36 22.17 -1.11
CA PRO A 266 21.63 22.45 -1.79
C PRO A 266 22.50 21.19 -2.01
N ALA A 267 22.16 20.08 -1.35
CA ALA A 267 22.88 18.82 -1.51
C ALA A 267 22.39 17.99 -2.73
N ALA A 268 21.27 18.37 -3.34
CA ALA A 268 20.80 17.67 -4.52
C ALA A 268 21.69 17.96 -5.72
N PRO A 269 22.09 16.94 -6.50
CA PRO A 269 22.87 17.15 -7.73
C PRO A 269 22.02 17.89 -8.77
N THR A 270 22.57 18.98 -9.31
CA THR A 270 21.89 19.79 -10.34
C THR A 270 22.91 20.22 -11.39
N PRO A 271 23.30 19.31 -12.31
CA PRO A 271 24.41 19.55 -13.23
C PRO A 271 24.21 20.74 -14.20
N TRP A 272 22.96 21.19 -14.39
CA TRP A 272 22.60 22.33 -15.24
C TRP A 272 21.98 23.50 -14.47
N GLY A 273 22.23 23.63 -13.17
CA GLY A 273 21.67 24.65 -12.31
C GLY A 273 20.54 24.13 -11.43
N LYS A 274 19.77 25.04 -10.81
CA LYS A 274 18.67 24.64 -9.95
C LYS A 274 17.54 24.02 -10.75
N TRP A 275 17.11 22.86 -10.29
CA TRP A 275 15.92 22.20 -10.83
C TRP A 275 14.75 22.44 -9.86
N GLU A 276 13.69 22.97 -10.39
CA GLU A 276 12.52 23.39 -9.60
C GLU A 276 11.36 22.43 -9.85
N SER A 277 10.73 22.01 -8.78
CA SER A 277 9.50 21.22 -8.79
C SER A 277 8.37 22.02 -8.16
N TYR A 278 7.15 21.81 -8.62
CA TYR A 278 5.95 22.45 -8.09
C TYR A 278 4.94 21.39 -7.71
N SER A 279 4.30 21.57 -6.55
CA SER A 279 3.23 20.69 -6.06
C SER A 279 2.11 21.53 -5.46
N SER A 280 0.88 21.30 -5.92
CA SER A 280 -0.31 21.87 -5.30
C SER A 280 -0.87 20.89 -4.27
N GLN A 281 -0.97 21.32 -3.00
CA GLN A 281 -1.38 20.53 -1.87
C GLN A 281 -2.61 21.12 -1.20
N GLY A 282 -3.79 20.70 -1.66
CA GLY A 282 -5.05 21.10 -1.05
C GLY A 282 -5.15 20.65 0.41
N GLY A 283 -5.62 21.53 1.29
CA GLY A 283 -5.72 21.26 2.72
C GLY A 283 -4.51 21.70 3.54
N VAL A 284 -3.40 22.11 2.91
CA VAL A 284 -2.23 22.65 3.59
C VAL A 284 -2.38 24.15 3.77
N SER A 285 -2.56 24.60 5.01
CA SER A 285 -2.78 26.00 5.35
C SER A 285 -1.76 26.59 6.32
N ASP A 286 -0.79 25.81 6.75
CA ASP A 286 0.26 26.24 7.67
C ASP A 286 1.64 25.83 7.19
N LYS A 287 2.64 26.58 7.70
CA LYS A 287 4.03 26.44 7.29
C LYS A 287 4.64 25.10 7.73
N ASP A 288 4.26 24.60 8.89
CA ASP A 288 4.91 23.39 9.44
C ASP A 288 4.46 22.15 8.66
N THR A 289 3.17 22.07 8.30
CA THR A 289 2.63 21.05 7.41
C THR A 289 3.27 21.15 6.01
N ALA A 290 3.33 22.34 5.42
CA ALA A 290 3.99 22.55 4.13
C ALA A 290 5.46 22.16 4.16
N GLN A 291 6.16 22.49 5.25
CA GLN A 291 7.57 22.10 5.44
C GLN A 291 7.76 20.58 5.48
N ALA A 292 6.86 19.84 6.13
CA ALA A 292 6.94 18.39 6.18
C ALA A 292 6.78 17.77 4.77
N PHE A 293 5.82 18.25 3.97
CA PHE A 293 5.66 17.83 2.57
C PHE A 293 6.89 18.17 1.72
N MET A 294 7.40 19.37 1.83
CA MET A 294 8.59 19.79 1.07
C MET A 294 9.82 18.96 1.42
N GLN A 295 10.04 18.66 2.71
CA GLN A 295 11.16 17.83 3.15
C GLN A 295 11.07 16.42 2.59
N SER A 296 9.89 15.80 2.63
CA SER A 296 9.68 14.47 2.06
C SER A 296 9.95 14.46 0.55
N THR A 297 9.31 15.37 -0.19
CA THR A 297 9.48 15.45 -1.64
C THR A 297 10.93 15.72 -2.04
N LEU A 298 11.63 16.64 -1.37
CA LEU A 298 13.03 16.91 -1.66
C LEU A 298 13.97 15.76 -1.28
N ALA A 299 13.67 15.00 -0.23
CA ALA A 299 14.46 13.82 0.12
C ALA A 299 14.40 12.78 -1.00
N ASP A 300 13.22 12.58 -1.58
CA ASP A 300 13.01 11.68 -2.71
C ASP A 300 13.65 12.19 -4.01
N ALA A 301 13.52 13.48 -4.28
CA ALA A 301 14.01 14.11 -5.49
C ALA A 301 15.50 14.49 -5.45
N ALA A 302 16.19 14.28 -4.31
CA ALA A 302 17.59 14.66 -4.14
C ALA A 302 18.59 13.65 -4.70
N ARG A 303 18.15 12.54 -5.23
CA ARG A 303 19.03 11.45 -5.71
C ARG A 303 18.53 10.87 -7.02
N VAL A 304 19.45 10.35 -7.81
CA VAL A 304 19.14 9.57 -9.01
C VAL A 304 18.27 8.37 -8.58
N ARG A 305 17.14 8.21 -9.24
CA ARG A 305 16.28 7.04 -9.01
C ARG A 305 16.77 5.91 -9.91
N GLY A 306 17.09 4.78 -9.28
CA GLY A 306 17.39 3.54 -9.96
C GLY A 306 16.26 2.55 -9.76
N GLN A 307 15.75 2.00 -10.85
CA GLN A 307 14.83 0.86 -10.81
C GLN A 307 15.62 -0.40 -11.15
N TYR A 308 15.68 -1.30 -10.19
CA TYR A 308 16.41 -2.57 -10.30
C TYR A 308 15.40 -3.71 -10.21
N THR A 309 15.10 -4.33 -11.35
CA THR A 309 14.23 -5.50 -11.42
C THR A 309 15.07 -6.77 -11.38
N ARG A 310 14.56 -7.80 -10.71
CA ARG A 310 15.19 -9.10 -10.65
C ARG A 310 14.13 -10.17 -10.87
N ASP A 311 14.27 -10.92 -11.96
CA ASP A 311 13.43 -12.08 -12.21
C ASP A 311 14.05 -13.30 -11.53
N LEU A 312 13.38 -13.77 -10.47
CA LEU A 312 13.89 -14.85 -9.66
C LEU A 312 13.54 -16.21 -10.27
N VAL A 313 14.52 -17.10 -10.25
CA VAL A 313 14.32 -18.50 -10.60
C VAL A 313 13.81 -19.23 -9.37
N THR A 314 12.54 -19.60 -9.34
CA THR A 314 11.90 -20.24 -8.17
C THR A 314 12.21 -21.73 -8.04
N SER A 315 12.71 -22.38 -9.09
CA SER A 315 13.10 -23.80 -9.07
C SER A 315 14.57 -23.95 -8.69
N GLY A 316 14.84 -24.49 -7.52
CA GLY A 316 16.19 -24.84 -7.08
C GLY A 316 16.95 -23.76 -6.32
N VAL A 317 16.28 -22.71 -5.89
CA VAL A 317 16.90 -21.68 -5.06
C VAL A 317 16.88 -22.10 -3.59
N ASP A 318 18.07 -22.27 -3.03
CA ASP A 318 18.28 -22.46 -1.60
C ASP A 318 18.23 -21.07 -0.93
N ASP A 319 17.35 -20.88 0.03
CA ASP A 319 17.33 -19.70 0.91
C ASP A 319 17.01 -18.34 0.26
N LEU A 320 15.91 -18.22 -0.50
CA LEU A 320 15.36 -16.91 -0.79
C LEU A 320 14.52 -16.43 0.40
N PRO A 321 14.93 -15.39 1.12
CA PRO A 321 14.05 -14.69 2.06
C PRO A 321 13.09 -13.78 1.28
N LEU A 322 12.26 -14.40 0.44
CA LEU A 322 11.33 -13.65 -0.40
C LEU A 322 10.19 -13.01 0.38
N VAL A 323 10.11 -13.33 1.67
CA VAL A 323 8.95 -12.91 2.46
C VAL A 323 9.32 -12.84 3.93
N ASP A 324 9.61 -11.68 4.40
CA ASP A 324 9.54 -11.32 5.82
C ASP A 324 8.41 -10.35 6.07
#